data_f4c9e02504df9e2513f689e38bbb5664
#
_entry.id   f4c9e02504df9e2513f689e38bbb5664
#
_cell.length_a   1.000
_cell.length_b   1.000
_cell.length_c   1.000
_cell.angle_alpha   90.00
_cell.angle_beta   90.00
_cell.angle_gamma   90.00
#
_symmetry.space_group_name_H-M   'P 1'
#
loop_
_entity.id
_entity.type
_entity.pdbx_description
1 polymer ?
#
loop_
_entity_poly.entity_id
_entity_poly.type
_entity_poly.pdbx_seq_one_letter_code
_entity_poly.pdbx_strand_id
1 'polypeptide(L)'
;MKLCITGGGTGGHLMIAEALVEAATSLGHEAIFIGSSYGQDKKYFEKDSAFSKVYFLETTGVVNQKGLGKLKALFKIFKAFLFSRKLLKTNQIDATYSVGGFSAAPASFASLSKKIPLFIHEQNAVEGRLNALLKPYAKSFVSAYNPVSQIQGYPIKEIFHHNARERNSLKTIIFLGGSHGAKAINSLALSVAKTLQEKEIKIIHQAGEADYQRVKQEYAKLNVEVELYAFTKELAQLITQADLAVSRAGASTLWELTANGCPALYIPYPYAAGDHQFYNASFIVENELGWCEREGENLQHKLFEIMEKPELQKKSKKLLAYTSKDVAIKMIQEVEVSIQC
;
A
#
# COMPACT_ATOMS: atom_id res chain seq x y z
N MET A 1 -10.20 24.18 -3.40
CA MET A 1 -8.76 24.22 -3.74
C MET A 1 -8.41 23.24 -4.84
N LYS A 2 -7.27 23.47 -5.49
CA LYS A 2 -6.71 22.57 -6.51
C LYS A 2 -5.43 21.92 -6.01
N LEU A 3 -5.46 20.60 -5.90
CA LEU A 3 -4.37 19.79 -5.37
C LEU A 3 -3.54 19.13 -6.47
N CYS A 4 -2.25 18.99 -6.24
CA CYS A 4 -1.41 18.06 -6.97
C CYS A 4 -1.09 16.88 -6.06
N ILE A 5 -1.57 15.69 -6.39
CA ILE A 5 -1.16 14.44 -5.73
C ILE A 5 -0.05 13.84 -6.58
N THR A 6 1.08 13.49 -5.96
CA THR A 6 2.25 12.99 -6.67
C THR A 6 2.93 11.86 -5.93
N GLY A 7 3.46 10.91 -6.67
CA GLY A 7 4.13 9.73 -6.14
C GLY A 7 3.60 8.45 -6.75
N GLY A 8 4.30 7.36 -6.53
CA GLY A 8 3.93 6.09 -7.15
C GLY A 8 5.11 5.15 -7.36
N GLY A 9 5.12 4.49 -8.51
CA GLY A 9 6.10 3.45 -8.87
C GLY A 9 5.68 2.07 -8.37
N THR A 10 4.93 1.98 -7.28
CA THR A 10 4.38 0.73 -6.73
C THR A 10 2.91 0.89 -6.37
N GLY A 11 2.16 -0.23 -6.37
CA GLY A 11 0.72 -0.23 -6.04
C GLY A 11 0.40 0.42 -4.69
N GLY A 12 1.26 0.24 -3.67
CA GLY A 12 1.02 0.81 -2.34
C GLY A 12 0.90 2.34 -2.34
N HIS A 13 1.81 3.05 -3.01
CA HIS A 13 1.73 4.50 -3.14
C HIS A 13 0.48 4.95 -3.92
N LEU A 14 0.09 4.18 -4.94
CA LEU A 14 -1.06 4.51 -5.78
C LEU A 14 -2.38 4.35 -5.03
N MET A 15 -2.49 3.36 -4.14
CA MET A 15 -3.67 3.19 -3.26
C MET A 15 -3.84 4.38 -2.31
N ILE A 16 -2.74 4.94 -1.79
CA ILE A 16 -2.79 6.16 -0.98
C ILE A 16 -3.24 7.36 -1.82
N ALA A 17 -2.70 7.51 -3.03
CA ALA A 17 -3.10 8.59 -3.94
C ALA A 17 -4.60 8.50 -4.28
N GLU A 18 -5.13 7.30 -4.46
CA GLU A 18 -6.54 7.03 -4.69
C GLU A 18 -7.40 7.41 -3.48
N ALA A 19 -7.00 7.02 -2.26
CA ALA A 19 -7.70 7.41 -1.04
C ALA A 19 -7.71 8.95 -0.84
N LEU A 20 -6.61 9.62 -1.16
CA LEU A 20 -6.52 11.08 -1.05
C LEU A 20 -7.37 11.82 -2.10
N VAL A 21 -7.44 11.33 -3.34
CA VAL A 21 -8.31 11.97 -4.35
C VAL A 21 -9.78 11.72 -4.05
N GLU A 22 -10.16 10.55 -3.55
CA GLU A 22 -11.52 10.27 -3.06
C GLU A 22 -11.90 11.26 -1.94
N ALA A 23 -11.02 11.46 -0.95
CA ALA A 23 -11.24 12.41 0.13
C ALA A 23 -11.30 13.86 -0.37
N ALA A 24 -10.40 14.27 -1.27
CA ALA A 24 -10.43 15.62 -1.86
C ALA A 24 -11.73 15.88 -2.60
N THR A 25 -12.19 14.93 -3.41
CA THR A 25 -13.44 15.04 -4.18
C THR A 25 -14.66 15.12 -3.25
N SER A 26 -14.70 14.32 -2.18
CA SER A 26 -15.81 14.35 -1.21
C SER A 26 -15.90 15.70 -0.47
N LEU A 27 -14.79 16.42 -0.32
CA LEU A 27 -14.72 17.76 0.26
C LEU A 27 -14.90 18.89 -0.78
N GLY A 28 -15.23 18.56 -2.04
CA GLY A 28 -15.47 19.53 -3.12
C GLY A 28 -14.19 20.13 -3.72
N HIS A 29 -13.06 19.42 -3.64
CA HIS A 29 -11.78 19.86 -4.20
C HIS A 29 -11.45 19.17 -5.50
N GLU A 30 -10.65 19.83 -6.33
CA GLU A 30 -10.10 19.24 -7.54
C GLU A 30 -8.67 18.74 -7.29
N ALA A 31 -8.33 17.60 -7.85
CA ALA A 31 -6.97 17.08 -7.81
C ALA A 31 -6.48 16.67 -9.19
N ILE A 32 -5.19 16.96 -9.46
CA ILE A 32 -4.44 16.37 -10.58
C ILE A 32 -3.45 15.35 -10.05
N PHE A 33 -3.11 14.37 -10.88
CA PHE A 33 -2.05 13.41 -10.57
C PHE A 33 -0.80 13.67 -11.42
N ILE A 34 0.38 13.66 -10.80
CA ILE A 34 1.68 13.66 -11.49
C ILE A 34 2.47 12.44 -11.03
N GLY A 35 2.65 11.49 -11.93
CA GLY A 35 3.38 10.24 -11.69
C GLY A 35 4.42 9.93 -12.77
N SER A 36 4.86 8.68 -12.84
CA SER A 36 5.85 8.20 -13.82
C SER A 36 5.19 7.40 -14.95
N SER A 37 5.74 7.50 -16.15
CA SER A 37 5.44 6.57 -17.25
C SER A 37 6.06 5.19 -17.03
N TYR A 38 6.98 5.06 -16.06
CA TYR A 38 7.56 3.80 -15.63
C TYR A 38 6.91 3.33 -14.31
N GLY A 39 6.85 2.02 -14.10
CA GLY A 39 6.17 1.45 -12.95
C GLY A 39 4.69 1.20 -13.22
N GLN A 40 3.86 1.31 -12.18
CA GLN A 40 2.44 0.97 -12.25
C GLN A 40 1.51 2.19 -12.42
N ASP A 41 2.03 3.41 -12.30
CA ASP A 41 1.26 4.66 -12.23
C ASP A 41 0.30 4.82 -13.41
N LYS A 42 0.81 4.60 -14.63
CA LYS A 42 0.01 4.71 -15.85
C LYS A 42 -1.10 3.66 -15.91
N LYS A 43 -0.77 2.39 -15.57
CA LYS A 43 -1.75 1.28 -15.55
C LYS A 43 -2.92 1.57 -14.60
N TYR A 44 -2.62 2.22 -13.46
CA TYR A 44 -3.62 2.55 -12.45
C TYR A 44 -4.49 3.74 -12.84
N PHE A 45 -3.91 4.86 -13.26
CA PHE A 45 -4.62 6.14 -13.35
C PHE A 45 -4.86 6.66 -14.76
N GLU A 46 -4.42 5.98 -15.83
CA GLU A 46 -4.65 6.47 -17.21
C GLU A 46 -6.14 6.65 -17.54
N LYS A 47 -7.01 5.85 -16.93
CA LYS A 47 -8.46 5.88 -17.15
C LYS A 47 -9.25 6.24 -15.88
N ASP A 48 -8.58 6.77 -14.88
CA ASP A 48 -9.21 7.12 -13.61
C ASP A 48 -9.92 8.48 -13.75
N SER A 49 -11.20 8.52 -13.45
CA SER A 49 -12.03 9.72 -13.52
C SER A 49 -12.04 10.54 -12.21
N ALA A 50 -11.44 10.05 -11.14
CA ALA A 50 -11.38 10.79 -9.88
C ALA A 50 -10.42 11.98 -9.96
N PHE A 51 -9.34 11.86 -10.74
CA PHE A 51 -8.46 12.99 -11.03
C PHE A 51 -9.00 13.84 -12.17
N SER A 52 -9.00 15.16 -12.02
CA SER A 52 -9.37 16.08 -13.11
C SER A 52 -8.41 16.01 -14.29
N LYS A 53 -7.12 15.72 -14.03
CA LYS A 53 -6.09 15.47 -15.04
C LYS A 53 -5.02 14.55 -14.48
N VAL A 54 -4.43 13.72 -15.36
CA VAL A 54 -3.30 12.84 -15.03
C VAL A 54 -2.12 13.11 -15.96
N TYR A 55 -0.91 13.16 -15.40
CA TYR A 55 0.32 13.39 -16.14
C TYR A 55 1.36 12.34 -15.78
N PHE A 56 1.94 11.68 -16.79
CA PHE A 56 2.97 10.67 -16.61
C PHE A 56 4.29 11.15 -17.22
N LEU A 57 5.29 11.35 -16.34
CA LEU A 57 6.58 11.88 -16.70
C LEU A 57 7.61 10.75 -16.85
N GLU A 58 8.56 10.93 -17.77
CA GLU A 58 9.66 9.97 -17.93
C GLU A 58 10.65 10.08 -16.77
N THR A 59 10.35 9.41 -15.65
CA THR A 59 11.20 9.36 -14.46
C THR A 59 11.53 7.93 -14.07
N THR A 60 12.76 7.69 -13.66
CA THR A 60 13.21 6.40 -13.16
C THR A 60 13.91 6.57 -11.82
N GLY A 61 13.87 5.52 -10.97
CA GLY A 61 14.62 5.54 -9.72
C GLY A 61 16.13 5.70 -9.95
N VAL A 62 16.75 6.58 -9.20
CA VAL A 62 18.21 6.86 -9.29
C VAL A 62 19.03 5.86 -8.48
N VAL A 63 18.45 5.34 -7.41
CA VAL A 63 19.15 4.56 -6.38
C VAL A 63 19.79 3.28 -6.94
N ASN A 64 19.11 2.63 -7.90
CA ASN A 64 19.58 1.37 -8.50
C ASN A 64 20.42 1.57 -9.78
N GLN A 65 20.76 2.82 -10.14
CA GLN A 65 21.56 3.13 -11.33
C GLN A 65 23.03 3.31 -10.96
N LYS A 66 23.94 2.88 -11.86
CA LYS A 66 25.39 3.05 -11.72
C LYS A 66 25.98 3.87 -12.88
N GLY A 67 27.06 4.58 -12.63
CA GLY A 67 27.81 5.32 -13.66
C GLY A 67 26.96 6.23 -14.52
N LEU A 68 27.10 6.14 -15.85
CA LEU A 68 26.35 6.96 -16.84
C LEU A 68 24.83 6.82 -16.73
N GLY A 69 24.33 5.67 -16.24
CA GLY A 69 22.91 5.45 -16.00
C GLY A 69 22.35 6.42 -14.93
N LYS A 70 23.14 6.71 -13.91
CA LYS A 70 22.77 7.66 -12.84
C LYS A 70 22.66 9.09 -13.40
N LEU A 71 23.61 9.52 -14.25
CA LEU A 71 23.55 10.84 -14.90
C LEU A 71 22.33 10.98 -15.81
N LYS A 72 22.03 9.94 -16.60
CA LYS A 72 20.81 9.92 -17.45
C LYS A 72 19.53 10.00 -16.62
N ALA A 73 19.45 9.27 -15.50
CA ALA A 73 18.30 9.32 -14.60
C ALA A 73 18.13 10.71 -13.97
N LEU A 74 19.22 11.33 -13.50
CA LEU A 74 19.19 12.69 -12.97
C LEU A 74 18.75 13.73 -14.02
N PHE A 75 19.22 13.60 -15.27
CA PHE A 75 18.80 14.47 -16.35
C PHE A 75 17.30 14.34 -16.69
N LYS A 76 16.78 13.10 -16.69
CA LYS A 76 15.33 12.85 -16.85
C LYS A 76 14.53 13.49 -15.70
N ILE A 77 14.98 13.33 -14.46
CA ILE A 77 14.34 13.95 -13.29
C ILE A 77 14.36 15.49 -13.42
N PHE A 78 15.46 16.07 -13.87
CA PHE A 78 15.57 17.52 -14.08
C PHE A 78 14.60 18.03 -15.16
N LYS A 79 14.49 17.34 -16.29
CA LYS A 79 13.47 17.65 -17.32
C LYS A 79 12.05 17.55 -16.75
N ALA A 80 11.77 16.47 -16.03
CA ALA A 80 10.47 16.23 -15.38
C ALA A 80 10.17 17.33 -14.34
N PHE A 81 11.17 17.78 -13.58
CA PHE A 81 11.05 18.91 -12.66
C PHE A 81 10.65 20.20 -13.37
N LEU A 82 11.32 20.57 -14.47
CA LEU A 82 10.97 21.78 -15.24
C LEU A 82 9.54 21.69 -15.81
N PHE A 83 9.16 20.51 -16.28
CA PHE A 83 7.81 20.27 -16.78
C PHE A 83 6.77 20.31 -15.65
N SER A 84 7.06 19.73 -14.49
CA SER A 84 6.20 19.81 -13.30
C SER A 84 5.99 21.26 -12.87
N ARG A 85 7.02 22.10 -12.88
CA ARG A 85 6.88 23.55 -12.60
C ARG A 85 5.87 24.23 -13.52
N LYS A 86 5.88 23.85 -14.82
CA LYS A 86 4.89 24.37 -15.79
C LYS A 86 3.50 23.86 -15.46
N LEU A 87 3.36 22.56 -15.20
CA LEU A 87 2.06 21.94 -14.86
C LEU A 87 1.44 22.56 -13.60
N LEU A 88 2.21 22.69 -12.52
CA LEU A 88 1.72 23.31 -11.29
C LEU A 88 1.21 24.74 -11.50
N LYS A 89 1.93 25.53 -12.31
CA LYS A 89 1.52 26.90 -12.67
C LYS A 89 0.24 26.89 -13.55
N THR A 90 0.24 26.08 -14.62
CA THR A 90 -0.86 26.06 -15.61
C THR A 90 -2.17 25.56 -14.98
N ASN A 91 -2.11 24.62 -14.05
CA ASN A 91 -3.29 24.12 -13.35
C ASN A 91 -3.62 24.92 -12.09
N GLN A 92 -2.87 25.98 -11.76
CA GLN A 92 -3.10 26.84 -10.59
C GLN A 92 -3.18 26.03 -9.28
N ILE A 93 -2.15 25.21 -9.04
CA ILE A 93 -2.13 24.31 -7.88
C ILE A 93 -1.86 25.10 -6.59
N ASP A 94 -2.74 24.92 -5.61
CA ASP A 94 -2.69 25.56 -4.29
C ASP A 94 -1.75 24.81 -3.34
N ALA A 95 -1.74 23.46 -3.39
CA ALA A 95 -0.88 22.61 -2.57
C ALA A 95 -0.51 21.31 -3.28
N THR A 96 0.61 20.71 -2.89
CA THR A 96 1.07 19.40 -3.39
C THR A 96 1.13 18.39 -2.25
N TYR A 97 0.51 17.24 -2.47
CA TYR A 97 0.60 16.09 -1.57
C TYR A 97 1.48 15.01 -2.19
N SER A 98 2.62 14.71 -1.58
CA SER A 98 3.51 13.63 -1.98
C SER A 98 3.17 12.35 -1.21
N VAL A 99 2.84 11.29 -1.92
CA VAL A 99 2.65 9.96 -1.33
C VAL A 99 3.93 9.11 -1.36
N GLY A 100 5.05 9.71 -1.82
CA GLY A 100 6.35 9.05 -1.86
C GLY A 100 6.63 8.26 -3.15
N GLY A 101 7.68 7.45 -3.11
CA GLY A 101 8.18 6.75 -4.29
C GLY A 101 9.05 7.63 -5.19
N PHE A 102 9.72 7.00 -6.17
CA PHE A 102 10.65 7.73 -7.04
C PHE A 102 9.95 8.74 -7.97
N SER A 103 8.69 8.52 -8.28
CA SER A 103 7.91 9.38 -9.18
C SER A 103 7.47 10.70 -8.52
N ALA A 104 7.52 10.80 -7.18
CA ALA A 104 7.19 12.02 -6.45
C ALA A 104 8.22 13.13 -6.58
N ALA A 105 9.49 12.82 -6.83
CA ALA A 105 10.58 13.77 -6.79
C ALA A 105 10.38 15.03 -7.68
N PRO A 106 10.02 14.92 -8.97
CA PRO A 106 9.91 16.09 -9.85
C PRO A 106 8.88 17.11 -9.36
N ALA A 107 7.67 16.65 -9.00
CA ALA A 107 6.59 17.54 -8.58
C ALA A 107 6.85 18.11 -7.17
N SER A 108 7.42 17.32 -6.24
CA SER A 108 7.78 17.78 -4.90
C SER A 108 8.83 18.89 -4.95
N PHE A 109 9.91 18.71 -5.69
CA PHE A 109 10.91 19.79 -5.88
C PHE A 109 10.34 20.98 -6.64
N ALA A 110 9.46 20.76 -7.62
CA ALA A 110 8.79 21.84 -8.34
C ALA A 110 7.92 22.69 -7.41
N SER A 111 7.20 22.08 -6.49
CA SER A 111 6.39 22.76 -5.47
C SER A 111 7.26 23.64 -4.58
N LEU A 112 8.32 23.09 -4.00
CA LEU A 112 9.26 23.86 -3.17
C LEU A 112 9.85 25.05 -3.94
N SER A 113 10.27 24.84 -5.20
CA SER A 113 10.84 25.91 -6.04
C SER A 113 9.84 27.01 -6.39
N LYS A 114 8.56 26.76 -6.28
CA LYS A 114 7.47 27.71 -6.52
C LYS A 114 6.81 28.22 -5.25
N LYS A 115 7.30 27.81 -4.08
CA LYS A 115 6.74 28.13 -2.77
C LYS A 115 5.28 27.62 -2.62
N ILE A 116 4.92 26.56 -3.36
CA ILE A 116 3.65 25.86 -3.17
C ILE A 116 3.81 24.94 -1.96
N PRO A 117 2.90 24.98 -0.97
CA PRO A 117 2.96 24.13 0.21
C PRO A 117 3.07 22.64 -0.17
N LEU A 118 4.04 21.95 0.45
CA LEU A 118 4.29 20.52 0.25
C LEU A 118 3.89 19.74 1.51
N PHE A 119 3.05 18.73 1.33
CA PHE A 119 2.64 17.78 2.35
C PHE A 119 3.18 16.40 1.95
N ILE A 120 3.59 15.60 2.92
CA ILE A 120 4.20 14.29 2.67
C ILE A 120 3.52 13.23 3.49
N HIS A 121 3.18 12.12 2.87
CA HIS A 121 2.83 10.87 3.55
C HIS A 121 3.96 9.85 3.40
N GLU A 122 4.40 9.29 4.54
CA GLU A 122 5.31 8.15 4.56
C GLU A 122 4.53 6.87 4.86
N GLN A 123 4.57 5.95 3.90
CA GLN A 123 3.76 4.74 3.97
C GLN A 123 4.37 3.61 4.80
N ASN A 124 5.71 3.61 5.01
CA ASN A 124 6.42 2.52 5.67
C ASN A 124 6.94 2.92 7.04
N ALA A 125 7.24 1.93 7.88
CA ALA A 125 7.90 2.13 9.16
C ALA A 125 9.33 2.68 9.00
N VAL A 126 9.99 2.42 7.86
CA VAL A 126 11.30 2.97 7.51
C VAL A 126 11.11 4.09 6.51
N GLU A 127 11.54 5.31 6.86
CA GLU A 127 11.40 6.48 5.99
C GLU A 127 12.13 6.28 4.65
N GLY A 128 11.42 6.56 3.55
CA GLY A 128 11.99 6.56 2.22
C GLY A 128 12.99 7.71 2.04
N ARG A 129 14.09 7.49 1.31
CA ARG A 129 15.17 8.48 1.13
C ARG A 129 14.68 9.83 0.60
N LEU A 130 13.72 9.84 -0.32
CA LEU A 130 13.15 11.08 -0.85
C LEU A 130 12.36 11.82 0.23
N ASN A 131 11.51 11.11 0.96
CA ASN A 131 10.70 11.66 2.03
C ASN A 131 11.58 12.22 3.15
N ALA A 132 12.62 11.51 3.57
CA ALA A 132 13.59 11.99 4.56
C ALA A 132 14.29 13.27 4.11
N LEU A 133 14.66 13.38 2.82
CA LEU A 133 15.28 14.57 2.25
C LEU A 133 14.32 15.80 2.23
N LEU A 134 13.04 15.56 1.95
CA LEU A 134 12.03 16.61 1.78
C LEU A 134 11.32 16.98 3.08
N LYS A 135 11.34 16.12 4.09
CA LYS A 135 10.68 16.29 5.39
C LYS A 135 10.95 17.65 6.06
N PRO A 136 12.20 18.19 6.08
CA PRO A 136 12.46 19.51 6.68
C PRO A 136 11.78 20.69 5.98
N TYR A 137 11.34 20.50 4.75
CA TYR A 137 10.73 21.54 3.91
C TYR A 137 9.22 21.35 3.75
N ALA A 138 8.68 20.27 4.26
CA ALA A 138 7.25 19.98 4.21
C ALA A 138 6.48 20.78 5.27
N LYS A 139 5.27 21.19 4.96
CA LYS A 139 4.32 21.78 5.93
C LYS A 139 3.84 20.74 6.92
N SER A 140 3.65 19.50 6.46
CA SER A 140 3.27 18.37 7.29
C SER A 140 3.92 17.09 6.78
N PHE A 141 4.22 16.18 7.71
CA PHE A 141 4.77 14.86 7.46
C PHE A 141 3.95 13.84 8.24
N VAL A 142 3.08 13.11 7.53
CA VAL A 142 2.16 12.14 8.11
C VAL A 142 2.71 10.72 7.95
N SER A 143 2.71 9.96 9.02
CA SER A 143 3.06 8.53 9.00
C SER A 143 2.32 7.78 10.11
N ALA A 144 1.72 6.65 9.76
CA ALA A 144 1.02 5.78 10.72
C ALA A 144 1.98 5.10 11.73
N TYR A 145 3.26 5.07 11.43
CA TYR A 145 4.30 4.46 12.27
C TYR A 145 5.01 5.46 13.19
N ASN A 146 4.74 6.75 13.02
CA ASN A 146 5.37 7.80 13.83
C ASN A 146 4.40 8.31 14.91
N PRO A 147 4.65 8.04 16.20
CA PRO A 147 3.74 8.43 17.28
C PRO A 147 3.61 9.96 17.46
N VAL A 148 4.54 10.74 16.91
CA VAL A 148 4.47 12.23 16.95
C VAL A 148 3.87 12.82 15.67
N SER A 149 3.37 12.00 14.76
CA SER A 149 2.63 12.47 13.58
C SER A 149 1.36 13.22 14.04
N GLN A 150 1.10 14.39 13.46
CA GLN A 150 -0.09 15.19 13.78
C GLN A 150 -1.38 14.45 13.46
N ILE A 151 -1.37 13.67 12.38
CA ILE A 151 -2.46 12.78 11.99
C ILE A 151 -2.00 11.35 12.25
N GLN A 152 -2.72 10.66 13.13
CA GLN A 152 -2.47 9.25 13.41
C GLN A 152 -3.30 8.37 12.47
N GLY A 153 -2.69 7.30 11.95
CA GLY A 153 -3.32 6.33 11.08
C GLY A 153 -2.80 6.36 9.64
N TYR A 154 -3.38 5.51 8.82
CA TYR A 154 -2.99 5.30 7.42
C TYR A 154 -4.19 5.60 6.51
N PRO A 155 -4.02 6.37 5.43
CA PRO A 155 -5.11 6.67 4.51
C PRO A 155 -5.48 5.43 3.70
N ILE A 156 -6.69 4.94 3.93
CA ILE A 156 -7.23 3.73 3.31
C ILE A 156 -8.55 4.09 2.66
N LYS A 157 -8.86 3.46 1.54
CA LYS A 157 -10.15 3.60 0.86
C LYS A 157 -11.29 3.15 1.77
N GLU A 158 -12.38 3.90 1.73
CA GLU A 158 -13.54 3.67 2.59
C GLU A 158 -14.13 2.27 2.46
N ILE A 159 -14.04 1.65 1.27
CA ILE A 159 -14.55 0.30 1.02
C ILE A 159 -13.97 -0.77 1.96
N PHE A 160 -12.72 -0.62 2.43
CA PHE A 160 -12.12 -1.56 3.39
C PHE A 160 -12.69 -1.42 4.80
N HIS A 161 -13.18 -0.23 5.15
CA HIS A 161 -13.84 0.03 6.43
C HIS A 161 -15.34 -0.32 6.41
N HIS A 162 -16.02 -0.18 5.27
CA HIS A 162 -17.46 -0.44 5.14
C HIS A 162 -17.82 -1.89 5.50
N ASN A 163 -16.99 -2.84 5.07
CA ASN A 163 -17.22 -4.27 5.30
C ASN A 163 -16.37 -4.82 6.45
N ALA A 164 -15.86 -3.95 7.32
CA ALA A 164 -15.08 -4.36 8.48
C ALA A 164 -15.94 -5.18 9.43
N ARG A 165 -15.39 -6.30 9.91
CA ARG A 165 -16.09 -7.20 10.83
C ARG A 165 -15.15 -7.81 11.86
N GLU A 166 -15.71 -8.19 12.99
CA GLU A 166 -15.02 -9.02 13.99
C GLU A 166 -14.93 -10.47 13.53
N ARG A 167 -13.79 -11.13 13.74
CA ARG A 167 -13.53 -12.54 13.40
C ARG A 167 -13.53 -13.37 14.67
N ASN A 168 -14.43 -14.34 14.74
CA ASN A 168 -14.63 -15.17 15.96
C ASN A 168 -14.25 -16.63 15.74
N SER A 169 -14.16 -17.09 14.50
CA SER A 169 -13.85 -18.48 14.14
C SER A 169 -13.04 -18.51 12.84
N LEU A 170 -12.26 -19.57 12.67
CA LEU A 170 -11.44 -19.78 11.48
C LEU A 170 -12.19 -20.72 10.51
N LYS A 171 -12.77 -20.16 9.46
CA LYS A 171 -13.47 -20.87 8.38
C LYS A 171 -12.89 -20.61 7.01
N THR A 172 -12.18 -19.49 6.84
CA THR A 172 -11.64 -19.06 5.55
C THR A 172 -10.26 -18.44 5.74
N ILE A 173 -9.27 -18.92 5.00
CA ILE A 173 -7.94 -18.31 4.93
C ILE A 173 -7.74 -17.71 3.55
N ILE A 174 -7.26 -16.45 3.51
CA ILE A 174 -6.84 -15.80 2.27
C ILE A 174 -5.32 -15.73 2.18
N PHE A 175 -4.77 -16.17 1.06
CA PHE A 175 -3.35 -16.05 0.73
C PHE A 175 -3.14 -14.93 -0.30
N LEU A 176 -2.33 -13.92 0.03
CA LEU A 176 -2.12 -12.73 -0.77
C LEU A 176 -0.66 -12.59 -1.20
N GLY A 177 -0.36 -12.95 -2.45
CA GLY A 177 0.96 -12.79 -3.05
C GLY A 177 1.27 -11.37 -3.51
N GLY A 178 0.29 -10.45 -3.48
CA GLY A 178 0.39 -9.12 -4.07
C GLY A 178 0.32 -9.14 -5.61
N SER A 179 0.44 -7.96 -6.25
CA SER A 179 0.27 -7.80 -7.70
C SER A 179 1.30 -8.59 -8.55
N HIS A 180 2.50 -8.80 -8.02
CA HIS A 180 3.57 -9.55 -8.70
C HIS A 180 3.60 -11.04 -8.33
N GLY A 181 2.77 -11.46 -7.35
CA GLY A 181 2.83 -12.78 -6.76
C GLY A 181 3.98 -12.94 -5.75
N ALA A 182 3.90 -13.96 -4.91
CA ALA A 182 4.91 -14.29 -3.92
C ALA A 182 5.12 -15.80 -3.86
N LYS A 183 6.20 -16.30 -4.45
CA LYS A 183 6.47 -17.75 -4.52
C LYS A 183 6.41 -18.43 -3.14
N ALA A 184 6.95 -17.80 -2.10
CA ALA A 184 6.93 -18.35 -0.76
C ALA A 184 5.48 -18.52 -0.22
N ILE A 185 4.61 -17.52 -0.43
CA ILE A 185 3.20 -17.59 -0.03
C ILE A 185 2.47 -18.63 -0.87
N ASN A 186 2.70 -18.66 -2.21
CA ASN A 186 2.10 -19.64 -3.09
C ASN A 186 2.51 -21.08 -2.70
N SER A 187 3.80 -21.30 -2.39
CA SER A 187 4.30 -22.59 -1.95
C SER A 187 3.73 -23.01 -0.59
N LEU A 188 3.64 -22.08 0.35
CA LEU A 188 2.99 -22.32 1.64
C LEU A 188 1.52 -22.70 1.47
N ALA A 189 0.76 -21.93 0.67
CA ALA A 189 -0.65 -22.23 0.40
C ALA A 189 -0.85 -23.64 -0.16
N LEU A 190 -0.02 -24.05 -1.12
CA LEU A 190 -0.05 -25.41 -1.70
C LEU A 190 0.33 -26.49 -0.68
N SER A 191 1.33 -26.25 0.18
CA SER A 191 1.79 -27.24 1.16
C SER A 191 0.76 -27.55 2.25
N VAL A 192 -0.10 -26.55 2.59
CA VAL A 192 -1.14 -26.71 3.63
C VAL A 192 -2.52 -27.04 3.07
N ALA A 193 -2.69 -27.02 1.76
CA ALA A 193 -4.01 -27.08 1.10
C ALA A 193 -4.86 -28.29 1.50
N LYS A 194 -4.29 -29.50 1.51
CA LYS A 194 -4.99 -30.72 1.91
C LYS A 194 -5.43 -30.66 3.36
N THR A 195 -4.55 -30.23 4.26
CA THR A 195 -4.88 -30.11 5.69
C THR A 195 -5.99 -29.07 5.92
N LEU A 196 -6.01 -27.96 5.16
CA LEU A 196 -7.09 -26.99 5.24
C LEU A 196 -8.42 -27.58 4.76
N GLN A 197 -8.42 -28.32 3.66
CA GLN A 197 -9.60 -28.99 3.15
C GLN A 197 -10.13 -30.05 4.14
N GLU A 198 -9.25 -30.85 4.74
CA GLU A 198 -9.61 -31.84 5.77
C GLU A 198 -10.23 -31.20 7.03
N LYS A 199 -9.85 -29.95 7.32
CA LYS A 199 -10.39 -29.14 8.42
C LYS A 199 -11.61 -28.30 8.00
N GLU A 200 -12.12 -28.47 6.78
CA GLU A 200 -13.23 -27.70 6.20
C GLU A 200 -12.97 -26.18 6.17
N ILE A 201 -11.70 -25.78 6.07
CA ILE A 201 -11.29 -24.38 5.95
C ILE A 201 -11.19 -24.01 4.46
N LYS A 202 -11.98 -23.02 4.03
CA LYS A 202 -11.97 -22.51 2.67
C LYS A 202 -10.68 -21.75 2.36
N ILE A 203 -10.21 -21.89 1.13
CA ILE A 203 -9.00 -21.22 0.63
C ILE A 203 -9.41 -20.18 -0.41
N ILE A 204 -9.04 -18.92 -0.18
CA ILE A 204 -9.02 -17.86 -1.17
C ILE A 204 -7.54 -17.58 -1.47
N HIS A 205 -7.13 -17.55 -2.74
CA HIS A 205 -5.72 -17.40 -3.07
C HIS A 205 -5.51 -16.46 -4.26
N GLN A 206 -4.83 -15.32 -4.04
CA GLN A 206 -4.32 -14.44 -5.09
C GLN A 206 -2.85 -14.78 -5.35
N ALA A 207 -2.58 -15.56 -6.39
CA ALA A 207 -1.26 -16.11 -6.69
C ALA A 207 -0.33 -15.14 -7.44
N GLY A 208 -0.89 -14.09 -8.07
CA GLY A 208 -0.19 -13.20 -8.98
C GLY A 208 -0.13 -13.73 -10.43
N GLU A 209 -0.11 -12.82 -11.41
CA GLU A 209 -0.17 -13.18 -12.84
C GLU A 209 0.95 -14.15 -13.25
N ALA A 210 2.16 -13.94 -12.75
CA ALA A 210 3.34 -14.72 -13.14
C ALA A 210 3.30 -16.19 -12.70
N ASP A 211 2.64 -16.53 -11.60
CA ASP A 211 2.66 -17.87 -11.01
C ASP A 211 1.29 -18.57 -11.04
N TYR A 212 0.26 -17.89 -11.52
CA TYR A 212 -1.12 -18.36 -11.53
C TYR A 212 -1.29 -19.74 -12.17
N GLN A 213 -0.72 -19.96 -13.37
CA GLN A 213 -0.90 -21.21 -14.09
C GLN A 213 -0.27 -22.40 -13.36
N ARG A 214 0.92 -22.22 -12.79
CA ARG A 214 1.56 -23.25 -11.97
C ARG A 214 0.71 -23.58 -10.74
N VAL A 215 0.28 -22.58 -10.00
CA VAL A 215 -0.52 -22.73 -8.78
C VAL A 215 -1.84 -23.43 -9.10
N LYS A 216 -2.51 -23.08 -10.20
CA LYS A 216 -3.75 -23.71 -10.66
C LYS A 216 -3.56 -25.21 -10.94
N GLN A 217 -2.48 -25.57 -11.62
CA GLN A 217 -2.17 -26.97 -11.93
C GLN A 217 -1.86 -27.78 -10.65
N GLU A 218 -1.13 -27.18 -9.71
CA GLU A 218 -0.81 -27.86 -8.45
C GLU A 218 -2.06 -28.08 -7.58
N TYR A 219 -2.99 -27.12 -7.46
CA TYR A 219 -4.25 -27.35 -6.78
C TYR A 219 -5.09 -28.46 -7.43
N ALA A 220 -5.11 -28.52 -8.77
CA ALA A 220 -5.81 -29.59 -9.49
C ALA A 220 -5.19 -30.97 -9.21
N LYS A 221 -3.85 -31.09 -9.17
CA LYS A 221 -3.15 -32.34 -8.78
C LYS A 221 -3.45 -32.76 -7.34
N LEU A 222 -3.58 -31.78 -6.44
CA LEU A 222 -3.91 -32.01 -5.04
C LEU A 222 -5.37 -32.40 -4.84
N ASN A 223 -6.24 -32.21 -5.83
CA ASN A 223 -7.69 -32.35 -5.76
C ASN A 223 -8.29 -31.52 -4.61
N VAL A 224 -7.84 -30.27 -4.50
CA VAL A 224 -8.29 -29.30 -3.47
C VAL A 224 -9.12 -28.20 -4.12
N GLU A 225 -10.29 -27.92 -3.52
CA GLU A 225 -11.13 -26.80 -3.94
C GLU A 225 -10.55 -25.46 -3.44
N VAL A 226 -10.43 -24.49 -4.33
CA VAL A 226 -9.83 -23.18 -4.05
C VAL A 226 -10.48 -22.10 -4.88
N GLU A 227 -10.71 -20.94 -4.29
CA GLU A 227 -11.08 -19.72 -4.98
C GLU A 227 -9.79 -18.98 -5.40
N LEU A 228 -9.34 -19.21 -6.66
CA LEU A 228 -8.02 -18.81 -7.14
C LEU A 228 -8.07 -17.63 -8.10
N TYR A 229 -7.27 -16.60 -7.84
CA TYR A 229 -7.12 -15.40 -8.64
C TYR A 229 -5.68 -15.16 -9.08
N ALA A 230 -5.49 -14.75 -10.33
CA ALA A 230 -4.21 -14.17 -10.77
C ALA A 230 -4.06 -12.75 -10.23
N PHE A 231 -5.11 -11.94 -10.40
CA PHE A 231 -5.26 -10.58 -9.90
C PHE A 231 -6.75 -10.28 -9.71
N THR A 232 -7.09 -9.44 -8.75
CA THR A 232 -8.48 -8.99 -8.54
C THR A 232 -8.54 -7.51 -8.21
N LYS A 233 -9.61 -6.84 -8.64
CA LYS A 233 -9.99 -5.49 -8.18
C LYS A 233 -10.94 -5.53 -6.97
N GLU A 234 -11.43 -6.70 -6.62
CA GLU A 234 -12.42 -6.92 -5.55
C GLU A 234 -11.76 -7.37 -4.24
N LEU A 235 -10.50 -6.95 -4.03
CA LEU A 235 -9.71 -7.38 -2.87
C LEU A 235 -10.41 -7.10 -1.53
N ALA A 236 -11.11 -5.97 -1.40
CA ALA A 236 -11.85 -5.61 -0.20
C ALA A 236 -12.94 -6.64 0.14
N GLN A 237 -13.66 -7.13 -0.88
CA GLN A 237 -14.71 -8.15 -0.71
C GLN A 237 -14.10 -9.49 -0.30
N LEU A 238 -12.97 -9.89 -0.91
CA LEU A 238 -12.29 -11.13 -0.57
C LEU A 238 -11.71 -11.10 0.85
N ILE A 239 -11.12 -9.97 1.27
CA ILE A 239 -10.65 -9.79 2.66
C ILE A 239 -11.81 -9.89 3.64
N THR A 240 -12.99 -9.36 3.30
CA THR A 240 -14.18 -9.43 4.17
C THR A 240 -14.64 -10.87 4.39
N GLN A 241 -14.49 -11.76 3.42
CA GLN A 241 -14.85 -13.19 3.56
C GLN A 241 -13.84 -13.96 4.40
N ALA A 242 -12.59 -13.50 4.47
CA ALA A 242 -11.52 -14.20 5.18
C ALA A 242 -11.57 -13.98 6.70
N ASP A 243 -11.15 -14.98 7.44
CA ASP A 243 -11.00 -14.93 8.90
C ASP A 243 -9.53 -14.76 9.31
N LEU A 244 -8.62 -15.27 8.50
CA LEU A 244 -7.18 -15.15 8.66
C LEU A 244 -6.55 -14.84 7.29
N ALA A 245 -5.60 -13.94 7.25
CA ALA A 245 -4.81 -13.70 6.04
C ALA A 245 -3.37 -14.21 6.20
N VAL A 246 -2.77 -14.63 5.08
CA VAL A 246 -1.33 -14.84 4.93
C VAL A 246 -0.86 -13.92 3.83
N SER A 247 -0.01 -12.94 4.14
CA SER A 247 0.31 -11.86 3.21
C SER A 247 1.76 -11.41 3.29
N ARG A 248 2.24 -10.74 2.24
CA ARG A 248 3.41 -9.87 2.38
C ARG A 248 3.11 -8.71 3.32
N ALA A 249 4.14 -8.13 3.94
CA ALA A 249 4.02 -6.96 4.81
C ALA A 249 4.19 -5.63 4.04
N GLY A 250 3.67 -5.55 2.82
CA GLY A 250 3.54 -4.28 2.11
C GLY A 250 2.55 -3.38 2.84
N ALA A 251 2.90 -2.11 3.03
CA ALA A 251 2.14 -1.21 3.89
C ALA A 251 0.66 -1.12 3.51
N SER A 252 0.32 -0.99 2.22
CA SER A 252 -1.06 -0.89 1.76
C SER A 252 -1.90 -2.10 2.22
N THR A 253 -1.50 -3.32 1.80
CA THR A 253 -2.25 -4.53 2.16
C THR A 253 -2.31 -4.77 3.67
N LEU A 254 -1.22 -4.43 4.39
CA LEU A 254 -1.17 -4.51 5.85
C LEU A 254 -2.26 -3.63 6.47
N TRP A 255 -2.37 -2.39 6.04
CA TRP A 255 -3.36 -1.45 6.57
C TRP A 255 -4.78 -1.72 6.05
N GLU A 256 -4.95 -2.26 4.84
CA GLU A 256 -6.23 -2.74 4.30
C GLU A 256 -6.79 -3.89 5.15
N LEU A 257 -5.94 -4.88 5.50
CA LEU A 257 -6.29 -5.97 6.41
C LEU A 257 -6.63 -5.44 7.82
N THR A 258 -5.84 -4.47 8.31
CA THR A 258 -6.07 -3.82 9.60
C THR A 258 -7.42 -3.09 9.62
N ALA A 259 -7.73 -2.30 8.60
CA ALA A 259 -8.99 -1.57 8.48
C ALA A 259 -10.21 -2.48 8.43
N ASN A 260 -10.08 -3.62 7.79
CA ASN A 260 -11.14 -4.61 7.71
C ASN A 260 -11.23 -5.49 8.98
N GLY A 261 -10.30 -5.34 9.93
CA GLY A 261 -10.21 -6.15 11.16
C GLY A 261 -9.78 -7.59 10.90
N CYS A 262 -9.07 -7.89 9.80
CA CYS A 262 -8.62 -9.23 9.43
C CYS A 262 -7.22 -9.51 10.01
N PRO A 263 -7.07 -10.39 11.02
CA PRO A 263 -5.76 -10.78 11.52
C PRO A 263 -4.93 -11.46 10.44
N ALA A 264 -3.61 -11.24 10.45
CA ALA A 264 -2.76 -11.80 9.41
C ALA A 264 -1.43 -12.34 9.94
N LEU A 265 -0.96 -13.41 9.28
CA LEU A 265 0.43 -13.83 9.31
C LEU A 265 1.16 -13.09 8.18
N TYR A 266 2.05 -12.18 8.55
CA TYR A 266 2.87 -11.45 7.60
C TYR A 266 4.18 -12.17 7.32
N ILE A 267 4.49 -12.32 6.03
CA ILE A 267 5.74 -12.91 5.52
C ILE A 267 6.48 -11.80 4.76
N PRO A 268 7.37 -11.04 5.42
CA PRO A 268 8.09 -9.93 4.80
C PRO A 268 8.89 -10.38 3.57
N TYR A 269 8.90 -9.55 2.52
CA TYR A 269 9.73 -9.79 1.35
C TYR A 269 11.21 -9.57 1.70
N PRO A 270 12.09 -10.57 1.57
CA PRO A 270 13.47 -10.50 2.10
C PRO A 270 14.37 -9.51 1.36
N TYR A 271 13.99 -9.10 0.13
CA TYR A 271 14.75 -8.15 -0.68
C TYR A 271 14.10 -6.75 -0.69
N ALA A 272 13.22 -6.47 0.25
CA ALA A 272 12.61 -5.15 0.38
C ALA A 272 13.67 -4.10 0.74
N ALA A 273 13.65 -2.96 0.05
CA ALA A 273 14.64 -1.90 0.27
C ALA A 273 14.65 -1.43 1.73
N GLY A 274 15.80 -1.51 2.40
CA GLY A 274 15.93 -1.18 3.83
C GLY A 274 15.10 -2.10 4.73
N ASP A 275 14.78 -3.31 4.28
CA ASP A 275 13.97 -4.30 5.01
C ASP A 275 12.62 -3.74 5.51
N HIS A 276 12.07 -2.74 4.82
CA HIS A 276 10.89 -1.99 5.27
C HIS A 276 9.67 -2.89 5.55
N GLN A 277 9.51 -4.01 4.82
CA GLN A 277 8.40 -4.93 5.09
C GLN A 277 8.55 -5.65 6.43
N PHE A 278 9.77 -5.97 6.84
CA PHE A 278 9.99 -6.54 8.16
C PHE A 278 9.63 -5.53 9.26
N TYR A 279 10.07 -4.28 9.13
CA TYR A 279 9.73 -3.24 10.11
C TYR A 279 8.22 -2.91 10.13
N ASN A 280 7.54 -2.95 8.99
CA ASN A 280 6.08 -2.85 8.94
C ASN A 280 5.40 -3.99 9.73
N ALA A 281 5.89 -5.23 9.55
CA ALA A 281 5.37 -6.38 10.27
C ALA A 281 5.74 -6.36 11.76
N SER A 282 6.93 -5.87 12.12
CA SER A 282 7.36 -5.72 13.52
C SER A 282 6.39 -4.81 14.29
N PHE A 283 5.98 -3.70 13.69
CA PHE A 283 4.98 -2.81 14.26
C PHE A 283 3.65 -3.54 14.58
N ILE A 284 3.21 -4.42 13.69
CA ILE A 284 2.00 -5.24 13.90
C ILE A 284 2.16 -6.19 15.09
N VAL A 285 3.34 -6.82 15.20
CA VAL A 285 3.63 -7.76 16.30
C VAL A 285 3.74 -7.03 17.64
N GLU A 286 4.47 -5.91 17.68
CA GLU A 286 4.65 -5.08 18.88
C GLU A 286 3.33 -4.55 19.45
N ASN A 287 2.36 -4.28 18.57
CA ASN A 287 1.01 -3.86 18.96
C ASN A 287 0.03 -5.04 19.14
N GLU A 288 0.51 -6.28 19.06
CA GLU A 288 -0.30 -7.52 19.16
C GLU A 288 -1.46 -7.62 18.14
N LEU A 289 -1.30 -7.01 16.96
CA LEU A 289 -2.33 -6.95 15.91
C LEU A 289 -2.30 -8.16 14.95
N GLY A 290 -1.21 -8.91 14.91
CA GLY A 290 -1.02 -10.05 14.01
C GLY A 290 0.23 -10.84 14.34
N TRP A 291 0.75 -11.56 13.35
CA TRP A 291 1.95 -12.38 13.47
C TRP A 291 2.91 -12.06 12.33
N CYS A 292 4.19 -12.35 12.54
CA CYS A 292 5.23 -12.23 11.54
C CYS A 292 6.13 -13.46 11.57
N GLU A 293 6.48 -13.96 10.39
CA GLU A 293 7.48 -15.00 10.21
C GLU A 293 8.30 -14.68 8.94
N ARG A 294 9.61 -14.85 8.99
CA ARG A 294 10.47 -14.68 7.79
C ARG A 294 10.32 -15.87 6.86
N GLU A 295 10.62 -15.68 5.57
CA GLU A 295 10.69 -16.80 4.63
C GLU A 295 11.67 -17.88 5.13
N GLY A 296 11.24 -19.14 5.09
CA GLY A 296 12.03 -20.28 5.53
C GLY A 296 11.20 -21.52 5.80
N GLU A 297 11.83 -22.55 6.36
CA GLU A 297 11.22 -23.85 6.63
C GLU A 297 10.13 -23.79 7.72
N ASN A 298 10.17 -22.80 8.58
CA ASN A 298 9.23 -22.66 9.70
C ASN A 298 7.83 -22.15 9.31
N LEU A 299 7.61 -21.67 8.09
CA LEU A 299 6.34 -21.02 7.69
C LEU A 299 5.12 -21.91 7.90
N GLN A 300 5.21 -23.18 7.50
CA GLN A 300 4.11 -24.13 7.66
C GLN A 300 3.81 -24.41 9.14
N HIS A 301 4.84 -24.64 9.93
CA HIS A 301 4.72 -24.85 11.37
C HIS A 301 4.09 -23.62 12.05
N LYS A 302 4.56 -22.42 11.72
CA LYS A 302 4.02 -21.15 12.24
C LYS A 302 2.54 -20.97 11.91
N LEU A 303 2.14 -21.28 10.69
CA LEU A 303 0.73 -21.18 10.29
C LEU A 303 -0.14 -22.20 11.09
N PHE A 304 0.32 -23.42 11.28
CA PHE A 304 -0.40 -24.42 12.07
C PHE A 304 -0.48 -24.04 13.55
N GLU A 305 0.60 -23.51 14.15
CA GLU A 305 0.58 -22.96 15.52
C GLU A 305 -0.51 -21.88 15.68
N ILE A 306 -0.60 -20.96 14.71
CA ILE A 306 -1.64 -19.91 14.69
C ILE A 306 -3.04 -20.54 14.56
N MET A 307 -3.20 -21.56 13.72
CA MET A 307 -4.50 -22.22 13.52
C MET A 307 -4.98 -22.98 14.76
N GLU A 308 -4.08 -23.51 15.58
CA GLU A 308 -4.42 -24.17 16.84
C GLU A 308 -4.89 -23.18 17.91
N LYS A 309 -4.29 -21.99 17.96
CA LYS A 309 -4.62 -20.92 18.91
C LYS A 309 -4.74 -19.55 18.19
N PRO A 310 -5.75 -19.36 17.37
CA PRO A 310 -5.77 -18.25 16.42
C PRO A 310 -6.04 -16.88 17.06
N GLU A 311 -6.44 -16.78 18.32
CA GLU A 311 -6.77 -15.52 19.03
C GLU A 311 -7.52 -14.48 18.14
N LEU A 312 -8.29 -14.96 17.15
CA LEU A 312 -8.87 -14.14 16.08
C LEU A 312 -9.71 -12.98 16.63
N GLN A 313 -10.58 -13.30 17.60
CA GLN A 313 -11.46 -12.29 18.18
C GLN A 313 -10.68 -11.17 18.87
N LYS A 314 -9.68 -11.54 19.68
CA LYS A 314 -8.84 -10.58 20.40
C LYS A 314 -8.10 -9.64 19.42
N LYS A 315 -7.46 -10.24 18.39
CA LYS A 315 -6.71 -9.47 17.39
C LYS A 315 -7.63 -8.66 16.50
N SER A 316 -8.74 -9.20 16.05
CA SER A 316 -9.73 -8.51 15.23
C SER A 316 -10.29 -7.27 15.92
N LYS A 317 -10.67 -7.37 17.21
CA LYS A 317 -11.10 -6.22 18.02
C LYS A 317 -10.01 -5.15 18.12
N LYS A 318 -8.76 -5.56 18.37
CA LYS A 318 -7.63 -4.62 18.42
C LYS A 318 -7.40 -3.92 17.08
N LEU A 319 -7.45 -4.66 15.97
CA LEU A 319 -7.30 -4.11 14.61
C LEU A 319 -8.37 -3.04 14.32
N LEU A 320 -9.64 -3.35 14.60
CA LEU A 320 -10.77 -2.43 14.40
C LEU A 320 -10.67 -1.17 15.27
N ALA A 321 -10.14 -1.30 16.48
CA ALA A 321 -9.91 -0.15 17.37
C ALA A 321 -8.69 0.68 16.96
N TYR A 322 -7.73 0.08 16.22
CA TYR A 322 -6.47 0.72 15.83
C TYR A 322 -6.61 1.64 14.62
N THR A 323 -7.64 1.44 13.79
CA THR A 323 -7.84 2.20 12.55
C THR A 323 -8.83 3.36 12.72
N SER A 324 -8.55 4.46 12.03
CA SER A 324 -9.48 5.59 11.88
C SER A 324 -9.98 5.62 10.44
N LYS A 325 -11.30 5.80 10.25
CA LYS A 325 -11.93 5.89 8.92
C LYS A 325 -11.61 7.19 8.19
N ASP A 326 -11.30 8.26 8.94
CA ASP A 326 -11.25 9.62 8.40
C ASP A 326 -9.83 10.11 8.12
N VAL A 327 -8.83 9.22 8.06
CA VAL A 327 -7.42 9.65 7.94
C VAL A 327 -7.19 10.46 6.67
N ALA A 328 -7.66 9.97 5.51
CA ALA A 328 -7.52 10.69 4.25
C ALA A 328 -8.27 12.04 4.28
N ILE A 329 -9.46 12.09 4.87
CA ILE A 329 -10.24 13.32 5.06
C ILE A 329 -9.45 14.32 5.92
N LYS A 330 -8.94 13.89 7.07
CA LYS A 330 -8.13 14.74 7.97
C LYS A 330 -6.87 15.28 7.29
N MET A 331 -6.23 14.44 6.44
CA MET A 331 -5.07 14.86 5.67
C MET A 331 -5.40 15.97 4.66
N ILE A 332 -6.56 15.93 4.01
CA ILE A 332 -7.01 17.00 3.10
C ILE A 332 -7.45 18.25 3.88
N GLN A 333 -8.15 18.10 4.99
CA GLN A 333 -8.53 19.22 5.86
C GLN A 333 -7.32 19.95 6.46
N GLU A 334 -6.23 19.24 6.78
CA GLU A 334 -4.96 19.86 7.20
C GLU A 334 -4.40 20.77 6.11
N VAL A 335 -4.51 20.36 4.84
CA VAL A 335 -4.11 21.20 3.70
C VAL A 335 -4.97 22.46 3.64
N GLU A 336 -6.30 22.35 3.78
CA GLU A 336 -7.22 23.50 3.79
C GLU A 336 -6.82 24.54 4.83
N VAL A 337 -6.61 24.10 6.06
CA VAL A 337 -6.21 24.99 7.16
C VAL A 337 -4.86 25.65 6.88
N SER A 338 -3.90 24.89 6.33
CA SER A 338 -2.53 25.37 6.10
C SER A 338 -2.40 26.40 4.96
N ILE A 339 -3.34 26.45 4.02
CA ILE A 339 -3.32 27.43 2.92
C ILE A 339 -4.17 28.66 3.20
N GLN A 340 -5.01 28.65 4.22
CA GLN A 340 -5.81 29.81 4.67
C GLN A 340 -5.05 30.71 5.64
N CYS A 341 -3.98 30.19 6.26
CA CYS A 341 -3.07 30.95 7.14
C CYS A 341 -1.87 31.50 6.37
#